data_c9b1dfe5e6f3af638bbbda7c88adc54a
#
_entry.id   c9b1dfe5e6f3af638bbbda7c88adc54a
#
_cell.length_a   1.000
_cell.length_b   1.000
_cell.length_c   1.000
_cell.angle_alpha   90.00
_cell.angle_beta   90.00
_cell.angle_gamma   90.00
#
_symmetry.space_group_name_H-M   'P 1'
#
loop_
_entity.id
_entity.type
_entity.pdbx_description
1 polymer ?
#
loop_
_entity_poly.entity_id
_entity_poly.type
_entity_poly.pdbx_seq_one_letter_code
_entity_poly.pdbx_strand_id
1 'polypeptide(L)'
;DAVRQGRLSMSRIDDALRRILGLKAKARLQNGVDEERFPSLEVVGCQRHQHVAKEVSDKSVTLAKMVGPAFLPVSPKTHRRVLIVPVHTPEPEFAKLVASMSLGNESNSFTISEKIKQRLEKRGFDVEIFVSPLHSNDSRTSPYEYKSSIEEFKSKYDLVLTIAFCGSFGVVQRLSWDTPKGGFEVPWYVNDVPVVFASFASPFHLADVPQVKCLVNCYDASDSTIGSFVEKLVGESDFTGRSPVDVFCGLLDTKF
;
A
#
# COMPACT_ATOMS: atom_id res chain seq x y z
N ASP A 1 -33.69 4.19 32.00
CA ASP A 1 -34.60 5.19 31.43
C ASP A 1 -35.13 4.80 30.04
N ALA A 2 -34.31 4.38 29.06
CA ALA A 2 -34.75 4.04 27.70
C ALA A 2 -35.80 2.90 27.67
N VAL A 3 -35.69 1.91 28.54
CA VAL A 3 -36.69 0.84 28.69
C VAL A 3 -37.97 1.37 29.29
N ARG A 4 -37.88 2.19 30.37
CA ARG A 4 -39.07 2.80 30.99
C ARG A 4 -39.82 3.72 30.04
N GLN A 5 -39.11 4.34 29.12
CA GLN A 5 -39.66 5.21 28.07
C GLN A 5 -40.13 4.44 26.81
N GLY A 6 -40.05 3.12 26.81
CA GLY A 6 -40.46 2.27 25.66
C GLY A 6 -39.56 2.38 24.43
N ARG A 7 -38.40 3.08 24.53
CA ARG A 7 -37.44 3.23 23.41
C ARG A 7 -36.61 1.97 23.16
N LEU A 8 -36.47 1.12 24.17
CA LEU A 8 -35.82 -0.20 24.09
C LEU A 8 -36.69 -1.25 24.77
N SER A 9 -36.86 -2.39 24.14
CA SER A 9 -37.55 -3.53 24.77
C SER A 9 -36.60 -4.30 25.69
N MET A 10 -37.15 -4.95 26.72
CA MET A 10 -36.38 -5.87 27.57
C MET A 10 -35.79 -7.02 26.74
N SER A 11 -36.56 -7.55 25.80
CA SER A 11 -36.06 -8.62 24.92
C SER A 11 -34.82 -8.24 24.12
N ARG A 12 -34.69 -6.96 23.72
CA ARG A 12 -33.47 -6.47 23.05
C ARG A 12 -32.26 -6.45 24.00
N ILE A 13 -32.50 -6.10 25.26
CA ILE A 13 -31.44 -6.14 26.29
C ILE A 13 -31.02 -7.57 26.57
N ASP A 14 -31.97 -8.48 26.72
CA ASP A 14 -31.70 -9.90 26.98
C ASP A 14 -30.94 -10.55 25.82
N ASP A 15 -31.27 -10.20 24.57
CA ASP A 15 -30.50 -10.65 23.40
C ASP A 15 -29.05 -10.13 23.43
N ALA A 16 -28.85 -8.86 23.74
CA ALA A 16 -27.50 -8.29 23.87
C ALA A 16 -26.68 -8.97 24.99
N LEU A 17 -27.30 -9.15 26.15
CA LEU A 17 -26.68 -9.84 27.28
C LEU A 17 -26.32 -11.28 26.91
N ARG A 18 -27.22 -12.03 26.27
CA ARG A 18 -26.94 -13.40 25.84
C ARG A 18 -25.73 -13.48 24.91
N ARG A 19 -25.60 -12.55 23.96
CA ARG A 19 -24.45 -12.49 23.05
C ARG A 19 -23.15 -12.15 23.80
N ILE A 20 -23.19 -11.15 24.68
CA ILE A 20 -22.01 -10.74 25.47
C ILE A 20 -21.58 -11.86 26.39
N LEU A 21 -22.52 -12.47 27.14
CA LEU A 21 -22.21 -13.57 28.06
C LEU A 21 -21.74 -14.81 27.31
N GLY A 22 -22.33 -15.10 26.15
CA GLY A 22 -21.89 -16.19 25.29
C GLY A 22 -20.45 -15.99 24.79
N LEU A 23 -20.08 -14.75 24.40
CA LEU A 23 -18.71 -14.43 24.02
C LEU A 23 -17.74 -14.56 25.21
N LYS A 24 -18.14 -14.07 26.38
CA LYS A 24 -17.35 -14.21 27.62
C LYS A 24 -17.14 -15.68 28.01
N ALA A 25 -18.20 -16.49 27.90
CA ALA A 25 -18.12 -17.92 28.16
C ALA A 25 -17.19 -18.64 27.16
N LYS A 26 -17.31 -18.31 25.86
CA LYS A 26 -16.43 -18.84 24.81
C LYS A 26 -14.96 -18.48 25.08
N ALA A 27 -14.70 -17.27 25.55
CA ALA A 27 -13.37 -16.81 25.96
C ALA A 27 -12.96 -17.28 27.37
N ARG A 28 -13.75 -18.12 28.04
CA ARG A 28 -13.53 -18.64 29.41
C ARG A 28 -13.29 -17.53 30.44
N LEU A 29 -13.87 -16.34 30.25
CA LEU A 29 -13.62 -15.18 31.13
C LEU A 29 -14.21 -15.34 32.54
N GLN A 30 -15.13 -16.31 32.74
CA GLN A 30 -15.72 -16.62 34.03
C GLN A 30 -14.77 -17.40 34.97
N ASN A 31 -13.71 -18.01 34.44
CA ASN A 31 -12.84 -18.90 35.21
C ASN A 31 -11.69 -18.18 35.97
N GLY A 32 -11.75 -16.84 36.07
CA GLY A 32 -10.69 -16.06 36.69
C GLY A 32 -9.47 -15.81 35.80
N VAL A 33 -8.36 -15.42 36.38
CA VAL A 33 -7.09 -15.20 35.67
C VAL A 33 -6.30 -16.50 35.73
N ASP A 34 -6.45 -17.35 34.73
CA ASP A 34 -5.62 -18.53 34.58
C ASP A 34 -4.33 -18.18 33.83
N GLU A 35 -3.19 -18.75 34.24
CA GLU A 35 -1.92 -18.64 33.52
C GLU A 35 -2.06 -19.11 32.06
N GLU A 36 -2.95 -20.08 31.79
CA GLU A 36 -3.30 -20.53 30.43
C GLU A 36 -3.93 -19.45 29.54
N ARG A 37 -4.43 -18.34 30.12
CA ARG A 37 -4.98 -17.21 29.35
C ARG A 37 -3.93 -16.36 28.69
N PHE A 38 -2.74 -16.38 29.20
CA PHE A 38 -1.60 -15.61 28.70
C PHE A 38 -0.56 -16.59 28.16
N PRO A 39 -0.75 -17.07 26.93
CA PRO A 39 0.25 -17.93 26.30
C PRO A 39 1.59 -17.21 26.27
N SER A 40 2.68 -17.98 26.27
CA SER A 40 4.03 -17.46 26.12
C SER A 40 4.12 -16.49 24.94
N LEU A 41 4.88 -15.41 25.10
CA LEU A 41 5.15 -14.45 24.01
C LEU A 41 5.79 -15.10 22.77
N GLU A 42 6.37 -16.29 22.91
CA GLU A 42 6.90 -17.09 21.78
C GLU A 42 5.84 -17.45 20.74
N VAL A 43 4.55 -17.41 21.10
CA VAL A 43 3.44 -17.60 20.14
C VAL A 43 3.33 -16.42 19.19
N VAL A 44 3.73 -15.21 19.62
CA VAL A 44 3.64 -13.99 18.82
C VAL A 44 4.69 -14.04 17.71
N GLY A 45 4.22 -13.97 16.45
CA GLY A 45 5.13 -14.02 15.30
C GLY A 45 5.80 -15.38 15.08
N CYS A 46 5.30 -16.46 15.67
CA CYS A 46 5.81 -17.80 15.43
C CYS A 46 5.69 -18.17 13.92
N GLN A 47 6.45 -19.19 13.50
CA GLN A 47 6.52 -19.61 12.09
C GLN A 47 5.13 -19.85 11.45
N ARG A 48 4.20 -20.45 12.21
CA ARG A 48 2.81 -20.64 11.75
C ARG A 48 2.12 -19.31 11.45
N HIS A 49 2.29 -18.30 12.32
CA HIS A 49 1.68 -16.97 12.10
C HIS A 49 2.31 -16.26 10.91
N GLN A 50 3.63 -16.38 10.73
CA GLN A 50 4.34 -15.82 9.56
C GLN A 50 3.86 -16.48 8.26
N HIS A 51 3.64 -17.80 8.27
CA HIS A 51 3.09 -18.51 7.11
C HIS A 51 1.69 -18.00 6.75
N VAL A 52 0.79 -17.87 7.74
CA VAL A 52 -0.55 -17.33 7.51
C VAL A 52 -0.49 -15.89 6.99
N ALA A 53 0.36 -15.05 7.56
CA ALA A 53 0.53 -13.67 7.11
C ALA A 53 0.99 -13.63 5.64
N LYS A 54 1.95 -14.47 5.27
CA LYS A 54 2.41 -14.58 3.86
C LYS A 54 1.30 -15.06 2.93
N GLU A 55 0.53 -16.06 3.32
CA GLU A 55 -0.60 -16.58 2.54
C GLU A 55 -1.69 -15.52 2.33
N VAL A 56 -2.04 -14.79 3.39
CA VAL A 56 -3.00 -13.67 3.31
C VAL A 56 -2.48 -12.59 2.39
N SER A 57 -1.23 -12.18 2.54
CA SER A 57 -0.61 -11.15 1.69
C SER A 57 -0.60 -11.58 0.23
N ASP A 58 -0.22 -12.82 -0.06
CA ASP A 58 -0.18 -13.33 -1.43
C ASP A 58 -1.56 -13.34 -2.08
N LYS A 59 -2.60 -13.74 -1.36
CA LYS A 59 -3.99 -13.77 -1.86
C LYS A 59 -4.64 -12.40 -1.93
N SER A 60 -4.16 -11.41 -1.18
CA SER A 60 -4.76 -10.08 -1.14
C SER A 60 -4.24 -9.12 -2.21
N VAL A 61 -2.95 -9.18 -2.56
CA VAL A 61 -2.38 -8.28 -3.56
C VAL A 61 -3.10 -8.43 -4.90
N THR A 62 -3.67 -7.33 -5.38
CA THR A 62 -4.65 -7.31 -6.46
C THR A 62 -4.18 -6.44 -7.62
N LEU A 63 -4.10 -6.99 -8.83
CA LEU A 63 -3.99 -6.20 -10.06
C LEU A 63 -5.38 -5.60 -10.35
N ALA A 64 -5.56 -4.34 -9.96
CA ALA A 64 -6.86 -3.67 -9.98
C ALA A 64 -7.17 -3.01 -11.33
N LYS A 65 -6.13 -2.58 -12.05
CA LYS A 65 -6.25 -2.01 -13.40
C LYS A 65 -5.06 -2.43 -14.25
N MET A 66 -5.32 -2.79 -15.49
CA MET A 66 -4.32 -2.95 -16.55
C MET A 66 -4.96 -2.59 -17.87
N VAL A 67 -4.53 -1.49 -18.46
CA VAL A 67 -5.05 -0.97 -19.74
C VAL A 67 -3.91 -0.89 -20.75
N GLY A 68 -4.20 -1.26 -22.01
CA GLY A 68 -3.22 -1.31 -23.08
C GLY A 68 -2.45 -2.63 -23.15
N PRO A 69 -1.29 -2.67 -23.82
CA PRO A 69 -0.48 -3.88 -23.94
C PRO A 69 -0.01 -4.37 -22.57
N ALA A 70 -0.22 -5.65 -22.30
CA ALA A 70 0.27 -6.26 -21.07
C ALA A 70 1.81 -6.30 -21.05
N PHE A 71 2.41 -5.83 -19.95
CA PHE A 71 3.87 -5.85 -19.76
C PHE A 71 4.29 -6.60 -18.49
N LEU A 72 3.33 -6.99 -17.65
CA LEU A 72 3.57 -7.86 -16.51
C LEU A 72 3.55 -9.35 -16.95
N PRO A 73 4.38 -10.20 -16.37
CA PRO A 73 5.41 -9.90 -15.39
C PRO A 73 6.63 -9.21 -16.01
N VAL A 74 7.35 -8.41 -15.20
CA VAL A 74 8.61 -7.79 -15.61
C VAL A 74 9.82 -8.69 -15.32
N SER A 75 10.89 -8.49 -16.06
CA SER A 75 12.14 -9.23 -15.85
C SER A 75 13.36 -8.35 -16.13
N PRO A 76 14.55 -8.66 -15.60
CA PRO A 76 15.78 -7.93 -15.94
C PRO A 76 16.17 -8.01 -17.42
N LYS A 77 15.58 -8.93 -18.19
CA LYS A 77 15.81 -9.04 -19.64
C LYS A 77 15.00 -8.02 -20.43
N THR A 78 13.85 -7.61 -19.93
CA THR A 78 12.88 -6.74 -20.60
C THR A 78 12.77 -5.35 -19.98
N HIS A 79 12.92 -5.25 -18.65
CA HIS A 79 12.72 -4.04 -17.86
C HIS A 79 13.82 -3.89 -16.79
N ARG A 80 15.08 -3.87 -17.22
CA ARG A 80 16.21 -3.94 -16.31
C ARG A 80 16.33 -2.71 -15.41
N ARG A 81 16.14 -1.51 -16.01
CA ARG A 81 16.40 -0.21 -15.34
C ARG A 81 15.08 0.32 -14.79
N VAL A 82 14.96 0.32 -13.48
CA VAL A 82 13.73 0.67 -12.77
C VAL A 82 13.92 1.96 -12.00
N LEU A 83 13.01 2.92 -12.22
CA LEU A 83 12.89 4.08 -11.35
C LEU A 83 11.73 3.86 -10.38
N ILE A 84 11.98 4.00 -9.09
CA ILE A 84 10.93 4.03 -8.07
C ILE A 84 10.64 5.49 -7.71
N VAL A 85 9.37 5.88 -7.80
CA VAL A 85 8.89 7.21 -7.44
C VAL A 85 7.99 7.10 -6.21
N PRO A 86 8.50 7.42 -5.01
CA PRO A 86 7.67 7.49 -3.81
C PRO A 86 6.70 8.67 -3.93
N VAL A 87 5.41 8.39 -3.73
CA VAL A 87 4.38 9.43 -3.71
C VAL A 87 4.12 9.86 -2.28
N HIS A 88 4.05 11.15 -2.07
CA HIS A 88 3.79 11.75 -0.77
C HIS A 88 2.33 12.24 -0.69
N THR A 89 1.78 12.26 0.50
CA THR A 89 0.62 13.08 0.81
C THR A 89 1.12 14.44 1.24
N PRO A 90 0.47 15.55 0.80
CA PRO A 90 0.72 16.84 1.41
C PRO A 90 0.27 16.74 2.88
N GLU A 91 1.22 16.54 3.77
CA GLU A 91 0.92 16.38 5.20
C GLU A 91 0.68 17.73 5.85
N PRO A 92 -0.53 18.00 6.36
CA PRO A 92 -0.71 19.08 7.32
C PRO A 92 0.15 18.80 8.56
N GLU A 93 0.65 19.83 9.23
CA GLU A 93 1.41 19.74 10.50
C GLU A 93 0.75 18.81 11.53
N PHE A 94 -0.57 18.72 11.50
CA PHE A 94 -1.36 17.84 12.35
C PHE A 94 -1.15 16.36 12.04
N ALA A 95 -0.98 15.98 10.76
CA ALA A 95 -0.70 14.58 10.39
C ALA A 95 0.69 14.15 10.88
N LYS A 96 1.67 15.06 10.89
CA LYS A 96 3.00 14.81 11.49
C LYS A 96 2.89 14.55 13.00
N LEU A 97 2.05 15.33 13.70
CA LEU A 97 1.79 15.13 15.12
C LEU A 97 1.12 13.76 15.38
N VAL A 98 0.11 13.39 14.60
CA VAL A 98 -0.57 12.10 14.73
C VAL A 98 0.35 10.94 14.36
N ALA A 99 1.18 11.08 13.33
CA ALA A 99 2.19 10.07 12.96
C ALA A 99 3.22 9.87 14.08
N SER A 100 3.63 10.94 14.77
CA SER A 100 4.53 10.85 15.92
C SER A 100 3.91 10.18 17.15
N MET A 101 2.57 10.20 17.25
CA MET A 101 1.81 9.53 18.32
C MET A 101 1.49 8.07 17.99
N SER A 102 1.58 7.66 16.76
CA SER A 102 1.38 6.28 16.32
C SER A 102 2.63 5.47 16.59
N LEU A 103 2.65 4.81 17.74
CA LEU A 103 3.76 3.97 18.19
C LEU A 103 4.20 2.99 17.09
N GLY A 104 5.33 3.26 16.47
CA GLY A 104 6.14 2.27 15.78
C GLY A 104 5.81 1.95 14.33
N ASN A 105 4.98 2.72 13.62
CA ASN A 105 4.78 2.49 12.19
C ASN A 105 5.61 3.49 11.36
N GLU A 106 6.88 3.18 11.17
CA GLU A 106 7.82 3.93 10.32
C GLU A 106 7.58 3.71 8.83
N SER A 107 6.50 3.01 8.46
CA SER A 107 6.18 2.75 7.06
C SER A 107 5.72 4.03 6.39
N ASN A 108 6.48 4.47 5.42
CA ASN A 108 6.13 5.52 4.48
C ASN A 108 6.50 5.08 3.07
N SER A 109 6.07 5.83 2.05
CA SER A 109 6.35 5.48 0.65
C SER A 109 7.84 5.30 0.36
N PHE A 110 8.71 6.05 1.02
CA PHE A 110 10.17 5.95 0.84
C PHE A 110 10.72 4.66 1.45
N THR A 111 10.39 4.34 2.69
CA THR A 111 10.82 3.10 3.35
C THR A 111 10.35 1.86 2.61
N ILE A 112 9.11 1.87 2.09
CA ILE A 112 8.57 0.79 1.25
C ILE A 112 9.38 0.69 -0.04
N SER A 113 9.70 1.82 -0.67
CA SER A 113 10.51 1.88 -1.89
C SER A 113 11.90 1.27 -1.69
N GLU A 114 12.57 1.54 -0.56
CA GLU A 114 13.86 0.94 -0.23
C GLU A 114 13.77 -0.59 -0.09
N LYS A 115 12.71 -1.09 0.56
CA LYS A 115 12.48 -2.53 0.69
C LYS A 115 12.20 -3.20 -0.65
N ILE A 116 11.46 -2.54 -1.55
CA ILE A 116 11.21 -3.01 -2.92
C ILE A 116 12.51 -3.02 -3.72
N LYS A 117 13.28 -1.91 -3.68
CA LYS A 117 14.59 -1.80 -4.33
C LYS A 117 15.49 -2.97 -3.98
N GLN A 118 15.72 -3.23 -2.69
CA GLN A 118 16.56 -4.33 -2.22
C GLN A 118 16.11 -5.70 -2.76
N ARG A 119 14.80 -5.93 -2.90
CA ARG A 119 14.25 -7.19 -3.42
C ARG A 119 14.40 -7.33 -4.92
N LEU A 120 14.28 -6.23 -5.66
CA LEU A 120 14.47 -6.20 -7.11
C LEU A 120 15.95 -6.33 -7.48
N GLU A 121 16.84 -5.63 -6.77
CA GLU A 121 18.30 -5.72 -6.98
C GLU A 121 18.81 -7.16 -6.79
N LYS A 122 18.29 -7.88 -5.78
CA LYS A 122 18.59 -9.32 -5.59
C LYS A 122 18.16 -10.20 -6.77
N ARG A 123 17.27 -9.72 -7.63
CA ARG A 123 16.78 -10.38 -8.84
C ARG A 123 17.43 -9.86 -10.13
N GLY A 124 18.43 -9.00 -10.00
CA GLY A 124 19.24 -8.49 -11.11
C GLY A 124 18.70 -7.25 -11.81
N PHE A 125 17.76 -6.54 -11.20
CA PHE A 125 17.33 -5.22 -11.67
C PHE A 125 18.30 -4.14 -11.23
N ASP A 126 18.43 -3.10 -12.03
CA ASP A 126 19.13 -1.85 -11.69
C ASP A 126 18.06 -0.85 -11.22
N VAL A 127 18.08 -0.49 -9.93
CA VAL A 127 16.98 0.28 -9.32
C VAL A 127 17.47 1.59 -8.74
N GLU A 128 16.86 2.69 -9.19
CA GLU A 128 17.03 4.01 -8.59
C GLU A 128 15.74 4.43 -7.86
N ILE A 129 15.87 5.20 -6.78
CA ILE A 129 14.74 5.84 -6.09
C ILE A 129 14.83 7.34 -6.37
N PHE A 130 13.73 7.90 -6.87
CA PHE A 130 13.60 9.33 -7.04
C PHE A 130 13.46 10.01 -5.67
N VAL A 131 14.30 11.01 -5.44
CA VAL A 131 14.21 11.87 -4.24
C VAL A 131 13.83 13.26 -4.73
N SER A 132 12.62 13.70 -4.36
CA SER A 132 12.17 15.05 -4.71
C SER A 132 13.01 16.11 -4.00
N PRO A 133 13.55 17.10 -4.72
CA PRO A 133 14.26 18.22 -4.11
C PRO A 133 13.39 19.06 -3.15
N LEU A 134 12.07 18.98 -3.30
CA LEU A 134 11.10 19.75 -2.49
C LEU A 134 10.84 19.12 -1.12
N HIS A 135 11.09 17.82 -0.99
CA HIS A 135 10.80 17.07 0.25
C HIS A 135 12.08 16.62 0.98
N SER A 136 13.24 16.86 0.42
CA SER A 136 14.50 16.51 1.07
C SER A 136 15.11 17.73 1.75
N ASN A 137 15.22 17.68 3.07
CA ASN A 137 16.17 18.52 3.82
C ASN A 137 17.62 18.04 3.59
N ASP A 138 17.83 17.07 2.73
CA ASP A 138 19.09 16.43 2.44
C ASP A 138 19.61 16.96 1.09
N SER A 139 20.85 17.43 1.10
CA SER A 139 21.56 17.89 -0.10
C SER A 139 21.88 16.78 -1.11
N ARG A 140 21.23 15.62 -1.01
CA ARG A 140 21.33 14.57 -2.02
C ARG A 140 20.71 15.09 -3.30
N THR A 141 21.55 15.34 -4.29
CA THR A 141 21.09 15.59 -5.65
C THR A 141 20.21 14.45 -6.11
N SER A 142 19.01 14.77 -6.57
CA SER A 142 18.18 13.79 -7.27
C SER A 142 19.03 13.15 -8.37
N PRO A 143 19.02 11.82 -8.54
CA PRO A 143 19.72 11.16 -9.64
C PRO A 143 19.22 11.64 -11.01
N TYR A 144 18.15 12.43 -11.02
CA TYR A 144 17.53 12.99 -12.20
C TYR A 144 17.82 14.48 -12.33
N GLU A 145 18.60 14.84 -13.33
CA GLU A 145 18.82 16.25 -13.67
C GLU A 145 17.58 16.84 -14.37
N TYR A 146 17.09 17.98 -13.87
CA TYR A 146 15.95 18.73 -14.41
C TYR A 146 16.04 19.09 -15.91
N LYS A 147 17.16 18.83 -16.54
CA LYS A 147 17.45 19.19 -17.93
C LYS A 147 17.26 18.06 -18.93
N SER A 148 16.96 16.85 -18.51
CA SER A 148 16.85 15.72 -19.43
C SER A 148 15.59 15.78 -20.28
N SER A 149 15.71 15.37 -21.53
CA SER A 149 14.58 15.26 -22.47
C SER A 149 13.76 14.00 -22.19
N ILE A 150 12.56 13.88 -22.77
CA ILE A 150 11.75 12.65 -22.74
C ILE A 150 12.56 11.46 -23.27
N GLU A 151 13.29 11.66 -24.37
CA GLU A 151 14.11 10.61 -24.99
C GLU A 151 15.25 10.15 -24.07
N GLU A 152 15.85 11.06 -23.36
CA GLU A 152 16.89 10.75 -22.37
C GLU A 152 16.30 9.94 -21.19
N PHE A 153 15.12 10.31 -20.69
CA PHE A 153 14.41 9.57 -19.67
C PHE A 153 14.09 8.14 -20.13
N LYS A 154 13.53 7.99 -21.33
CA LYS A 154 13.23 6.68 -21.93
C LYS A 154 14.49 5.84 -22.16
N SER A 155 15.61 6.49 -22.49
CA SER A 155 16.90 5.79 -22.62
C SER A 155 17.45 5.32 -21.28
N LYS A 156 17.06 5.95 -20.19
CA LYS A 156 17.57 5.68 -18.83
C LYS A 156 16.72 4.63 -18.09
N TYR A 157 15.39 4.63 -18.27
CA TYR A 157 14.50 3.75 -17.53
C TYR A 157 13.59 2.92 -18.43
N ASP A 158 13.44 1.65 -18.10
CA ASP A 158 12.58 0.70 -18.80
C ASP A 158 11.22 0.54 -18.09
N LEU A 159 11.15 0.88 -16.79
CA LEU A 159 9.98 0.76 -15.94
C LEU A 159 9.99 1.85 -14.87
N VAL A 160 8.82 2.39 -14.56
CA VAL A 160 8.61 3.24 -13.39
C VAL A 160 7.67 2.54 -12.41
N LEU A 161 8.08 2.45 -11.16
CA LEU A 161 7.23 2.00 -10.05
C LEU A 161 6.86 3.21 -9.20
N THR A 162 5.60 3.58 -9.22
CA THR A 162 5.09 4.63 -8.33
C THR A 162 4.55 3.98 -7.06
N ILE A 163 5.09 4.36 -5.92
CA ILE A 163 4.77 3.74 -4.63
C ILE A 163 4.00 4.73 -3.76
N ALA A 164 2.76 4.42 -3.45
CA ALA A 164 1.90 5.22 -2.58
C ALA A 164 1.58 4.48 -1.29
N PHE A 165 1.92 5.09 -0.16
CA PHE A 165 1.46 4.68 1.16
C PHE A 165 0.73 5.85 1.80
N CYS A 166 -0.54 5.97 1.46
CA CYS A 166 -1.41 7.04 1.90
C CYS A 166 -2.56 6.40 2.69
N GLY A 167 -2.35 6.24 3.96
CA GLY A 167 -3.32 5.74 4.90
C GLY A 167 -3.38 6.67 6.09
N SER A 168 -4.52 7.26 6.37
CA SER A 168 -4.72 8.01 7.58
C SER A 168 -6.20 8.06 7.96
N PHE A 169 -6.44 8.24 9.22
CA PHE A 169 -7.69 8.34 9.93
C PHE A 169 -8.83 8.99 9.12
N GLY A 170 -9.57 8.19 8.34
CA GLY A 170 -10.89 8.55 7.84
C GLY A 170 -10.97 9.66 6.79
N VAL A 171 -9.86 10.19 6.31
CA VAL A 171 -9.82 11.22 5.28
C VAL A 171 -9.29 10.62 3.98
N VAL A 172 -10.02 10.80 2.89
CA VAL A 172 -9.50 10.56 1.54
C VAL A 172 -8.34 11.51 1.33
N GLN A 173 -7.13 10.98 1.41
CA GLN A 173 -5.93 11.79 1.21
C GLN A 173 -5.65 11.91 -0.27
N ARG A 174 -5.53 13.15 -0.73
CA ARG A 174 -5.02 13.46 -2.05
C ARG A 174 -3.55 13.09 -2.15
N LEU A 175 -3.17 12.61 -3.33
CA LEU A 175 -1.78 12.30 -3.62
C LEU A 175 -1.05 13.55 -4.09
N SER A 176 0.15 13.78 -3.58
CA SER A 176 1.11 14.70 -4.16
C SER A 176 2.12 13.89 -4.96
N TRP A 177 2.09 14.04 -6.27
CA TRP A 177 2.96 13.29 -7.18
C TRP A 177 4.08 14.17 -7.69
N ASP A 178 5.18 14.18 -6.98
CA ASP A 178 6.39 14.84 -7.46
C ASP A 178 6.98 14.06 -8.63
N THR A 179 7.26 14.78 -9.70
CA THR A 179 7.81 14.15 -10.89
C THR A 179 9.26 14.58 -11.11
N PRO A 180 10.08 13.72 -11.73
CA PRO A 180 11.47 14.03 -12.03
C PRO A 180 11.69 15.25 -12.92
N LYS A 181 10.68 15.83 -13.52
CA LYS A 181 10.79 16.95 -14.45
C LYS A 181 9.83 18.09 -14.14
N GLY A 182 10.15 18.86 -13.10
CA GLY A 182 9.71 20.25 -12.92
C GLY A 182 8.24 20.62 -12.99
N GLY A 183 7.34 19.69 -13.14
CA GLY A 183 5.90 19.92 -13.09
C GLY A 183 5.35 19.27 -11.84
N PHE A 184 4.76 20.06 -10.97
CA PHE A 184 4.06 19.51 -9.82
C PHE A 184 2.87 18.67 -10.32
N GLU A 185 2.73 17.45 -9.80
CA GLU A 185 1.56 16.59 -9.96
C GLU A 185 1.25 16.12 -11.40
N VAL A 186 2.18 16.24 -12.34
CA VAL A 186 1.97 15.75 -13.71
C VAL A 186 2.93 14.60 -14.02
N PRO A 187 2.47 13.35 -13.92
CA PRO A 187 3.28 12.18 -14.29
C PRO A 187 3.34 12.04 -15.83
N TRP A 188 4.02 12.96 -16.48
CA TRP A 188 4.10 13.08 -17.94
C TRP A 188 4.58 11.80 -18.64
N TYR A 189 5.35 10.96 -17.94
CA TYR A 189 5.95 9.73 -18.49
C TYR A 189 4.98 8.53 -18.56
N VAL A 190 3.77 8.61 -18.02
CA VAL A 190 2.83 7.47 -17.95
C VAL A 190 2.40 6.90 -19.31
N ASN A 191 2.60 7.68 -20.38
CA ASN A 191 2.32 7.26 -21.75
C ASN A 191 3.57 6.83 -22.52
N ASP A 192 4.76 7.12 -22.01
CA ASP A 192 6.03 6.94 -22.70
C ASP A 192 6.82 5.73 -22.18
N VAL A 193 6.67 5.40 -20.91
CA VAL A 193 7.35 4.28 -20.25
C VAL A 193 6.30 3.44 -19.50
N PRO A 194 6.45 2.11 -19.43
CA PRO A 194 5.60 1.28 -18.56
C PRO A 194 5.61 1.78 -17.11
N VAL A 195 4.44 2.00 -16.54
CA VAL A 195 4.28 2.48 -15.16
C VAL A 195 3.39 1.53 -14.39
N VAL A 196 3.86 1.07 -13.23
CA VAL A 196 3.05 0.38 -12.22
C VAL A 196 2.84 1.32 -11.05
N PHE A 197 1.59 1.66 -10.78
CA PHE A 197 1.22 2.36 -9.56
C PHE A 197 0.86 1.31 -8.49
N ALA A 198 1.62 1.25 -7.42
CA ALA A 198 1.38 0.33 -6.31
C ALA A 198 0.90 1.10 -5.08
N SER A 199 -0.32 0.79 -4.64
CA SER A 199 -0.94 1.40 -3.48
C SER A 199 -0.88 0.45 -2.27
N PHE A 200 -0.20 0.87 -1.21
CA PHE A 200 0.04 0.07 -0.01
C PHE A 200 -0.94 0.36 1.15
N ALA A 201 -1.97 1.14 0.94
CA ALA A 201 -2.99 1.40 1.96
C ALA A 201 -4.38 1.52 1.35
N SER A 202 -4.72 2.69 0.80
CA SER A 202 -6.03 2.96 0.25
C SER A 202 -6.22 2.33 -1.15
N PRO A 203 -7.32 1.64 -1.43
CA PRO A 203 -7.60 1.11 -2.76
C PRO A 203 -8.22 2.14 -3.74
N PHE A 204 -8.40 3.40 -3.33
CA PHE A 204 -9.20 4.40 -4.05
C PHE A 204 -8.36 5.43 -4.80
N HIS A 205 -7.06 5.23 -4.93
CA HIS A 205 -6.16 6.23 -5.53
C HIS A 205 -6.43 6.52 -7.01
N LEU A 206 -7.14 5.65 -7.73
CA LEU A 206 -7.53 5.96 -9.13
C LEU A 206 -8.38 7.24 -9.26
N ALA A 207 -9.09 7.63 -8.21
CA ALA A 207 -9.83 8.90 -8.21
C ALA A 207 -8.90 10.13 -8.33
N ASP A 208 -7.65 10.01 -7.86
CA ASP A 208 -6.65 11.07 -7.94
C ASP A 208 -5.70 10.92 -9.14
N VAL A 209 -5.49 9.70 -9.61
CA VAL A 209 -4.54 9.38 -10.69
C VAL A 209 -5.18 8.55 -11.81
N PRO A 210 -6.28 9.02 -12.42
CA PRO A 210 -7.05 8.26 -13.41
C PRO A 210 -6.21 7.87 -14.63
N GLN A 211 -5.18 8.64 -14.96
CA GLN A 211 -4.28 8.43 -16.10
C GLN A 211 -3.37 7.20 -15.96
N VAL A 212 -3.28 6.59 -14.77
CA VAL A 212 -2.47 5.40 -14.54
C VAL A 212 -3.08 4.20 -15.26
N LYS A 213 -2.27 3.51 -16.05
CA LYS A 213 -2.71 2.35 -16.86
C LYS A 213 -2.58 1.02 -16.12
N CYS A 214 -1.68 0.91 -15.15
CA CYS A 214 -1.51 -0.28 -14.33
C CYS A 214 -1.52 0.08 -12.85
N LEU A 215 -2.50 -0.44 -12.11
CA LEU A 215 -2.65 -0.26 -10.67
C LEU A 215 -2.63 -1.59 -9.95
N VAL A 216 -1.79 -1.68 -8.93
CA VAL A 216 -1.77 -2.80 -7.98
C VAL A 216 -2.15 -2.30 -6.59
N ASN A 217 -3.18 -2.87 -6.00
CA ASN A 217 -3.57 -2.61 -4.61
C ASN A 217 -2.99 -3.68 -3.68
N CYS A 218 -2.23 -3.24 -2.69
CA CYS A 218 -1.54 -4.08 -1.71
C CYS A 218 -2.23 -4.07 -0.33
N TYR A 219 -3.03 -3.04 -0.04
CA TYR A 219 -3.86 -2.84 1.17
C TYR A 219 -3.10 -2.65 2.48
N ASP A 220 -1.86 -3.10 2.61
CA ASP A 220 -0.99 -2.87 3.76
C ASP A 220 0.49 -2.78 3.33
N ALA A 221 1.37 -2.39 4.27
CA ALA A 221 2.80 -2.23 4.03
C ALA A 221 3.67 -3.19 4.86
N SER A 222 3.11 -4.32 5.27
CA SER A 222 3.87 -5.37 5.96
C SER A 222 4.97 -5.93 5.06
N ASP A 223 6.00 -6.49 5.66
CA ASP A 223 7.10 -7.11 4.92
C ASP A 223 6.64 -8.28 4.04
N SER A 224 5.62 -9.02 4.51
CA SER A 224 4.96 -10.08 3.75
C SER A 224 4.27 -9.53 2.49
N THR A 225 3.54 -8.41 2.61
CA THR A 225 2.84 -7.80 1.49
C THR A 225 3.79 -7.19 0.47
N ILE A 226 4.85 -6.50 0.93
CA ILE A 226 5.90 -5.99 0.04
C ILE A 226 6.58 -7.14 -0.71
N GLY A 227 6.85 -8.27 -0.02
CA GLY A 227 7.39 -9.47 -0.65
C GLY A 227 6.45 -10.04 -1.73
N SER A 228 5.17 -10.22 -1.39
CA SER A 228 4.16 -10.72 -2.33
C SER A 228 3.97 -9.82 -3.54
N PHE A 229 3.99 -8.49 -3.35
CA PHE A 229 3.95 -7.54 -4.45
C PHE A 229 5.12 -7.75 -5.43
N VAL A 230 6.36 -7.83 -4.92
CA VAL A 230 7.54 -8.04 -5.77
C VAL A 230 7.49 -9.38 -6.48
N GLU A 231 7.11 -10.47 -5.79
CA GLU A 231 6.97 -11.80 -6.39
C GLU A 231 5.99 -11.79 -7.56
N LYS A 232 4.83 -11.13 -7.40
CA LYS A 232 3.83 -10.99 -8.47
C LYS A 232 4.31 -10.10 -9.61
N LEU A 233 4.99 -9.02 -9.28
CA LEU A 233 5.55 -8.10 -10.26
C LEU A 233 6.52 -8.82 -11.22
N VAL A 234 7.34 -9.75 -10.69
CA VAL A 234 8.34 -10.50 -11.47
C VAL A 234 7.85 -11.87 -11.95
N GLY A 235 6.61 -12.24 -11.65
CA GLY A 235 6.00 -13.50 -12.10
C GLY A 235 6.41 -14.74 -11.30
N GLU A 236 6.90 -14.59 -10.09
CA GLU A 236 7.15 -15.69 -9.15
C GLU A 236 5.84 -16.21 -8.53
N SER A 237 4.79 -15.38 -8.48
CA SER A 237 3.42 -15.77 -8.15
C SER A 237 2.40 -14.96 -8.98
N ASP A 238 1.18 -15.51 -9.13
CA ASP A 238 0.11 -14.89 -9.92
C ASP A 238 -0.73 -13.91 -9.12
N PHE A 239 -1.30 -12.89 -9.80
CA PHE A 239 -2.30 -12.01 -9.20
C PHE A 239 -3.65 -12.74 -9.09
N THR A 240 -3.96 -13.26 -7.91
CA THR A 240 -5.22 -13.96 -7.62
C THR A 240 -6.20 -13.13 -6.79
N GLY A 241 -5.73 -12.02 -6.22
CA GLY A 241 -6.52 -11.11 -5.40
C GLY A 241 -7.68 -10.48 -6.19
N ARG A 242 -8.79 -10.24 -5.48
CA ARG A 242 -9.96 -9.50 -6.01
C ARG A 242 -10.24 -8.34 -5.10
N SER A 243 -10.49 -7.17 -5.70
CA SER A 243 -10.84 -6.00 -4.90
C SER A 243 -12.19 -6.20 -4.21
N PRO A 244 -12.29 -5.97 -2.89
CA PRO A 244 -13.56 -6.01 -2.17
C PRO A 244 -14.41 -4.74 -2.37
N VAL A 245 -13.87 -3.75 -3.07
CA VAL A 245 -14.51 -2.44 -3.32
C VAL A 245 -14.38 -2.05 -4.80
N ASP A 246 -15.20 -1.09 -5.24
CA ASP A 246 -15.05 -0.48 -6.55
C ASP A 246 -13.85 0.50 -6.55
N VAL A 247 -12.72 0.05 -7.09
CA VAL A 247 -11.49 0.83 -7.20
C VAL A 247 -11.62 2.02 -8.16
N PHE A 248 -12.60 1.96 -9.06
CA PHE A 248 -12.87 3.00 -10.05
C PHE A 248 -13.72 4.15 -9.50
N CYS A 249 -14.22 4.03 -8.27
CA CYS A 249 -15.00 5.05 -7.55
C CYS A 249 -16.23 5.55 -8.34
N GLY A 250 -16.79 4.73 -9.25
CA GLY A 250 -17.88 5.12 -10.13
C GLY A 250 -17.51 6.14 -11.23
N LEU A 251 -16.23 6.50 -11.35
CA LEU A 251 -15.74 7.47 -12.33
C LEU A 251 -15.39 6.80 -13.66
N LEU A 252 -15.73 7.46 -14.78
CA LEU A 252 -15.52 6.89 -16.12
C LEU A 252 -14.04 6.95 -16.54
N ASP A 253 -13.37 8.06 -16.27
CA ASP A 253 -11.99 8.32 -16.62
C ASP A 253 -10.97 7.39 -15.96
N THR A 254 -11.33 6.81 -14.82
CA THR A 254 -10.49 5.84 -14.11
C THR A 254 -10.38 4.48 -14.82
N LYS A 255 -11.25 4.20 -15.79
CA LYS A 255 -11.35 2.89 -16.47
C LYS A 255 -10.46 2.77 -17.70
N PHE A 256 -9.93 3.87 -18.20
CA PHE A 256 -9.17 3.92 -19.46
C PHE A 256 -7.70 4.25 -19.24
#